data_dcb08dc3ac15db8f6266b803192d8177
#
_entry.id   dcb08dc3ac15db8f6266b803192d8177
#
_cell.length_a   1.000
_cell.length_b   1.000
_cell.length_c   1.000
_cell.angle_alpha   90.00
_cell.angle_beta   90.00
_cell.angle_gamma   90.00
#
_symmetry.space_group_name_H-M   'P 1'
#
loop_
_entity.id
_entity.type
_entity.pdbx_description
1 polymer ?
#
loop_
_entity_poly.entity_id
_entity_poly.type
_entity_poly.pdbx_seq_one_letter_code
_entity_poly.pdbx_strand_id
1 'polypeptide(L)'
;MTLKRTKLLGIQAVTGINTVGIMTVGVTATAGGVGIASTTYLRGVVMHNTGLATATSSLYIYPSSVSDVAFGQTAYRLARVDLASNETFFFEMNYPLVLVNQEKIVVEVTAPASGGTGSGSAINFQILGDTDI
;
A
#
# COMPACT_ATOMS: atom_id res chain seq x y z
N MET A 1 -14.73 -20.99 -5.62
CA MET A 1 -14.17 -19.74 -5.08
C MET A 1 -14.12 -19.83 -3.57
N THR A 2 -12.96 -19.57 -2.99
CA THR A 2 -12.78 -19.53 -1.54
C THR A 2 -12.21 -18.19 -1.14
N LEU A 3 -12.94 -17.47 -0.31
CA LEU A 3 -12.42 -16.22 0.25
C LEU A 3 -11.68 -16.52 1.54
N LYS A 4 -10.46 -16.00 1.62
CA LYS A 4 -9.65 -16.10 2.82
C LYS A 4 -9.45 -14.70 3.40
N ARG A 5 -10.04 -14.48 4.56
CA ARG A 5 -9.85 -13.23 5.30
C ARG A 5 -8.52 -13.29 6.02
N THR A 6 -7.65 -12.33 5.73
CA THR A 6 -6.30 -12.35 6.29
C THR A 6 -5.66 -10.97 6.22
N LYS A 7 -4.52 -10.84 6.85
CA LYS A 7 -3.66 -9.72 6.50
C LYS A 7 -3.00 -10.07 5.16
N LEU A 8 -3.20 -9.22 4.18
CA LEU A 8 -2.65 -9.44 2.83
C LEU A 8 -1.15 -9.24 2.81
N LEU A 9 -0.67 -8.32 3.64
CA LEU A 9 0.74 -8.03 3.79
C LEU A 9 1.01 -7.71 5.25
N GLY A 10 2.04 -8.33 5.82
CA GLY A 10 2.52 -7.96 7.16
C GLY A 10 3.17 -6.59 7.17
N ILE A 11 3.68 -6.17 8.31
CA ILE A 11 4.27 -4.84 8.44
C ILE A 11 5.42 -4.67 7.45
N GLN A 12 5.32 -3.61 6.64
CA GLN A 12 6.32 -3.23 5.66
C GLN A 12 6.77 -1.80 5.97
N ALA A 13 8.05 -1.63 6.23
CA ALA A 13 8.61 -0.31 6.54
C ALA A 13 9.08 0.40 5.28
N VAL A 14 8.73 1.68 5.16
CA VAL A 14 9.30 2.57 4.14
C VAL A 14 10.07 3.65 4.87
N THR A 15 11.37 3.74 4.63
CA THR A 15 12.26 4.69 5.30
C THR A 15 12.71 5.78 4.35
N GLY A 16 12.82 6.99 4.86
CA GLY A 16 13.19 8.15 4.07
C GLY A 16 12.08 8.58 3.12
N ILE A 17 12.43 9.45 2.19
CA ILE A 17 11.50 9.89 1.14
C ILE A 17 11.59 8.88 -0.01
N ASN A 18 10.53 8.11 -0.19
CA ASN A 18 10.56 7.02 -1.16
C ASN A 18 9.15 6.64 -1.61
N THR A 19 9.05 6.10 -2.81
CA THR A 19 7.83 5.52 -3.36
C THR A 19 8.10 4.05 -3.64
N VAL A 20 7.30 3.18 -3.04
CA VAL A 20 7.55 1.73 -3.07
C VAL A 20 6.26 0.99 -3.42
N GLY A 21 6.35 0.09 -4.39
CA GLY A 21 5.31 -0.90 -4.62
C GLY A 21 5.41 -1.98 -3.56
N ILE A 22 4.42 -2.07 -2.69
CA ILE A 22 4.46 -3.02 -1.58
C ILE A 22 3.71 -4.31 -1.86
N MET A 23 2.80 -4.29 -2.82
CA MET A 23 2.04 -5.49 -3.15
C MET A 23 1.59 -5.44 -4.61
N THR A 24 1.75 -6.55 -5.31
CA THR A 24 1.18 -6.75 -6.64
C THR A 24 0.18 -7.89 -6.54
N VAL A 25 -1.04 -7.64 -6.94
CA VAL A 25 -2.05 -8.70 -7.05
C VAL A 25 -1.68 -9.55 -8.25
N GLY A 26 -1.36 -10.79 -7.99
CA GLY A 26 -0.68 -11.57 -8.98
C GLY A 26 -1.39 -12.84 -9.39
N VAL A 27 -0.60 -13.65 -10.01
CA VAL A 27 -0.96 -15.00 -10.42
C VAL A 27 -0.39 -15.95 -9.37
N THR A 28 -1.24 -16.77 -8.80
CA THR A 28 -0.80 -17.80 -7.87
C THR A 28 -0.20 -18.97 -8.65
N ALA A 29 1.03 -19.34 -8.33
CA ALA A 29 1.65 -20.50 -8.95
C ALA A 29 0.91 -21.77 -8.55
N THR A 30 0.66 -22.63 -9.54
CA THR A 30 0.05 -23.94 -9.33
C THR A 30 1.10 -25.04 -9.56
N ALA A 31 0.73 -26.27 -9.18
CA ALA A 31 1.64 -27.42 -9.32
C ALA A 31 2.05 -27.70 -10.76
N GLY A 32 1.33 -27.24 -11.74
CA GLY A 32 1.67 -27.40 -13.16
C GLY A 32 2.48 -26.24 -13.74
N GLY A 33 2.88 -25.28 -12.93
CA GLY A 33 3.57 -24.07 -13.41
C GLY A 33 2.64 -23.08 -14.10
N VAL A 34 1.35 -23.37 -14.17
CA VAL A 34 0.34 -22.45 -14.69
C VAL A 34 -0.15 -21.58 -13.57
N GLY A 35 -0.09 -20.26 -13.73
CA GLY A 35 -0.58 -19.34 -12.75
C GLY A 35 -2.10 -19.22 -12.77
N ILE A 36 -2.68 -19.02 -11.60
CA ILE A 36 -4.12 -18.73 -11.45
C ILE A 36 -4.24 -17.28 -11.02
N ALA A 37 -4.98 -16.49 -11.79
CA ALA A 37 -5.24 -15.11 -11.44
C ALA A 37 -6.05 -15.06 -10.12
N SER A 38 -5.60 -14.21 -9.20
CA SER A 38 -6.29 -14.04 -7.93
C SER A 38 -6.98 -12.69 -7.89
N THR A 39 -8.06 -12.62 -7.11
CA THR A 39 -8.76 -11.37 -6.83
C THR A 39 -8.54 -11.04 -5.36
N THR A 40 -8.17 -9.79 -5.09
CA THR A 40 -7.93 -9.31 -3.75
C THR A 40 -8.94 -8.21 -3.42
N TYR A 41 -9.50 -8.29 -2.23
CA TYR A 41 -10.45 -7.31 -1.72
C TYR A 41 -9.76 -6.53 -0.60
N LEU A 42 -9.31 -5.33 -0.93
CA LEU A 42 -8.63 -4.45 0.03
C LEU A 42 -9.67 -3.84 0.97
N ARG A 43 -9.51 -4.06 2.26
CA ARG A 43 -10.43 -3.53 3.28
C ARG A 43 -9.83 -2.42 4.12
N GLY A 44 -8.53 -2.41 4.27
CA GLY A 44 -7.90 -1.37 5.07
C GLY A 44 -6.40 -1.35 4.95
N VAL A 45 -5.85 -0.20 5.27
CA VAL A 45 -4.42 0.03 5.35
C VAL A 45 -4.12 0.72 6.66
N VAL A 46 -3.19 0.17 7.42
CA VAL A 46 -2.70 0.78 8.66
C VAL A 46 -1.37 1.45 8.36
N MET A 47 -1.23 2.70 8.74
CA MET A 47 0.00 3.47 8.58
C MET A 47 0.43 3.99 9.94
N HIS A 48 1.69 3.76 10.31
CA HIS A 48 2.23 4.24 11.58
C HIS A 48 3.57 4.91 11.34
N ASN A 49 3.70 6.17 11.76
CA ASN A 49 4.95 6.91 11.64
C ASN A 49 5.84 6.61 12.86
N THR A 50 6.90 5.85 12.64
CA THR A 50 7.90 5.54 13.65
C THR A 50 9.04 6.57 13.68
N GLY A 51 9.04 7.52 12.74
CA GLY A 51 10.06 8.55 12.64
C GLY A 51 9.93 9.62 13.73
N LEU A 52 10.92 10.49 13.78
CA LEU A 52 11.00 11.56 14.79
C LEU A 52 10.31 12.84 14.34
N ALA A 53 9.90 12.93 13.08
CA ALA A 53 9.30 14.13 12.51
C ALA A 53 8.03 13.76 11.76
N THR A 54 7.18 14.77 11.52
CA THR A 54 6.01 14.62 10.66
C THR A 54 6.43 14.25 9.24
N ALA A 55 5.73 13.30 8.66
CA ALA A 55 5.92 12.90 7.27
C ALA A 55 4.57 12.74 6.58
N THR A 56 4.55 12.94 5.27
CA THR A 56 3.35 12.73 4.47
C THR A 56 3.36 11.32 3.92
N SER A 57 2.28 10.59 4.15
CA SER A 57 2.07 9.24 3.63
C SER A 57 0.98 9.27 2.57
N SER A 58 1.23 8.59 1.47
CA SER A 58 0.25 8.48 0.37
C SER A 58 0.06 7.03 -0.03
N LEU A 59 -1.14 6.70 -0.44
CA LEU A 59 -1.53 5.39 -0.93
C LEU A 59 -2.02 5.50 -2.37
N TYR A 60 -1.49 4.66 -3.23
CA TYR A 60 -1.85 4.60 -4.65
C TYR A 60 -2.29 3.19 -5.02
N ILE A 61 -3.22 3.11 -5.97
CA ILE A 61 -3.53 1.85 -6.65
C ILE A 61 -3.20 2.04 -8.12
N TYR A 62 -2.22 1.30 -8.60
CA TYR A 62 -1.78 1.38 -9.99
C TYR A 62 -2.45 0.30 -10.81
N PRO A 63 -2.95 0.65 -12.01
CA PRO A 63 -3.48 -0.36 -12.93
C PRO A 63 -2.37 -1.27 -13.46
N SER A 64 -2.76 -2.41 -14.02
CA SER A 64 -1.83 -3.41 -14.52
C SER A 64 -0.91 -2.88 -15.63
N SER A 65 -1.36 -1.87 -16.37
CA SER A 65 -0.58 -1.27 -17.46
C SER A 65 0.60 -0.43 -16.97
N VAL A 66 0.63 -0.06 -15.68
CA VAL A 66 1.71 0.77 -15.13
C VAL A 66 2.72 -0.13 -14.46
N SER A 67 3.92 -0.22 -15.00
CA SER A 67 5.01 -1.04 -14.45
C SER A 67 5.96 -0.24 -13.56
N ASP A 68 6.09 1.07 -13.79
CA ASP A 68 6.99 1.92 -13.02
C ASP A 68 6.29 2.44 -11.77
N VAL A 69 6.78 2.02 -10.61
CA VAL A 69 6.24 2.43 -9.31
C VAL A 69 7.15 3.45 -8.60
N ALA A 70 8.21 3.91 -9.26
CA ALA A 70 9.20 4.80 -8.64
C ALA A 70 8.67 6.21 -8.39
N PHE A 71 7.58 6.59 -9.03
CA PHE A 71 7.00 7.92 -8.90
C PHE A 71 5.54 7.82 -8.50
N GLY A 72 5.15 8.60 -7.48
CA GLY A 72 3.76 8.70 -7.08
C GLY A 72 2.96 9.47 -8.13
N GLN A 73 2.13 8.78 -8.88
CA GLN A 73 1.28 9.39 -9.91
C GLN A 73 -0.06 9.78 -9.31
N THR A 74 -0.29 11.08 -9.20
CA THR A 74 -1.48 11.61 -8.51
C THR A 74 -2.80 11.12 -9.12
N ALA A 75 -2.79 10.72 -10.39
CA ALA A 75 -3.98 10.16 -11.04
C ALA A 75 -4.47 8.87 -10.37
N TYR A 76 -3.58 8.15 -9.68
CA TYR A 76 -3.90 6.87 -9.04
C TYR A 76 -3.87 6.93 -7.51
N ARG A 77 -3.76 8.12 -6.95
CA ARG A 77 -3.70 8.31 -5.50
C ARG A 77 -5.09 8.18 -4.88
N LEU A 78 -5.19 7.35 -3.85
CA LEU A 78 -6.44 7.18 -3.09
C LEU A 78 -6.45 7.97 -1.78
N ALA A 79 -5.29 8.11 -1.15
CA ALA A 79 -5.22 8.76 0.15
C ALA A 79 -3.89 9.47 0.31
N ARG A 80 -3.92 10.58 1.04
CA ARG A 80 -2.74 11.32 1.45
C ARG A 80 -3.00 11.90 2.82
N VAL A 81 -2.08 11.67 3.75
CA VAL A 81 -2.23 12.14 5.12
C VAL A 81 -0.87 12.51 5.69
N ASP A 82 -0.83 13.59 6.48
CA ASP A 82 0.34 13.94 7.26
C ASP A 82 0.26 13.20 8.59
N LEU A 83 1.31 12.47 8.92
CA LEU A 83 1.43 11.70 10.15
C LEU A 83 2.50 12.32 11.03
N ALA A 84 2.12 12.74 12.23
CA ALA A 84 3.06 13.17 13.24
C ALA A 84 3.89 12.00 13.76
N SER A 85 4.98 12.26 14.47
CA SER A 85 5.76 11.22 15.12
C SER A 85 4.87 10.36 16.01
N ASN A 86 5.00 9.03 15.88
CA ASN A 86 4.22 8.02 16.62
C ASN A 86 2.72 8.02 16.33
N GLU A 87 2.28 8.69 15.29
CA GLU A 87 0.87 8.69 14.91
C GLU A 87 0.52 7.47 14.06
N THR A 88 -0.65 6.89 14.34
CA THR A 88 -1.20 5.79 13.56
C THR A 88 -2.46 6.26 12.85
N PHE A 89 -2.57 5.92 11.59
CA PHE A 89 -3.75 6.21 10.77
C PHE A 89 -4.33 4.91 10.22
N PHE A 90 -5.63 4.72 10.39
CA PHE A 90 -6.36 3.58 9.85
C PHE A 90 -7.19 4.05 8.67
N PHE A 91 -6.83 3.60 7.48
CA PHE A 91 -7.62 3.83 6.28
C PHE A 91 -8.55 2.64 6.10
N GLU A 92 -9.80 2.79 6.54
CA GLU A 92 -10.81 1.73 6.45
C GLU A 92 -11.78 2.00 5.32
N MET A 93 -12.21 0.95 4.66
CA MET A 93 -13.15 1.03 3.54
C MET A 93 -14.46 0.34 3.91
N ASN A 94 -15.57 1.06 3.75
CA ASN A 94 -16.90 0.49 3.98
C ASN A 94 -17.19 -0.64 3.01
N TYR A 95 -16.76 -0.47 1.74
CA TYR A 95 -16.83 -1.49 0.72
C TYR A 95 -15.42 -1.88 0.31
N PRO A 96 -15.13 -3.18 0.15
CA PRO A 96 -13.80 -3.59 -0.27
C PRO A 96 -13.46 -3.02 -1.65
N LEU A 97 -12.22 -2.60 -1.81
CA LEU A 97 -11.70 -2.23 -3.12
C LEU A 97 -11.20 -3.49 -3.81
N VAL A 98 -11.78 -3.80 -4.96
CA VAL A 98 -11.45 -5.02 -5.69
C VAL A 98 -10.22 -4.77 -6.55
N LEU A 99 -9.19 -5.58 -6.33
CA LEU A 99 -7.96 -5.55 -7.11
C LEU A 99 -7.83 -6.86 -7.86
N VAL A 100 -7.54 -6.76 -9.15
CA VAL A 100 -7.40 -7.93 -10.02
C VAL A 100 -5.95 -8.06 -10.49
N ASN A 101 -5.69 -9.08 -11.25
CA ASN A 101 -4.37 -9.50 -11.69
C ASN A 101 -3.49 -8.32 -12.16
N GLN A 102 -2.28 -8.24 -11.62
CA GLN A 102 -1.23 -7.26 -11.93
C GLN A 102 -1.48 -5.83 -11.45
N GLU A 103 -2.59 -5.56 -10.79
CA GLU A 103 -2.77 -4.28 -10.13
C GLU A 103 -1.88 -4.19 -8.89
N LYS A 104 -1.42 -2.98 -8.58
CA LYS A 104 -0.39 -2.79 -7.56
C LYS A 104 -0.86 -1.83 -6.48
N ILE A 105 -0.51 -2.14 -5.24
CA ILE A 105 -0.62 -1.22 -4.12
C ILE A 105 0.74 -0.56 -3.93
N VAL A 106 0.76 0.76 -4.04
CA VAL A 106 1.98 1.57 -3.94
C VAL A 106 1.82 2.56 -2.80
N VAL A 107 2.84 2.70 -2.00
CA VAL A 107 2.88 3.66 -0.90
C VAL A 107 4.04 4.62 -1.09
N GLU A 108 3.87 5.84 -0.59
CA GLU A 108 4.87 6.88 -0.72
C GLU A 108 5.02 7.62 0.60
N VAL A 109 6.24 7.90 0.95
CA VAL A 109 6.59 8.77 2.08
C VAL A 109 7.30 10.00 1.52
N THR A 110 6.77 11.18 1.81
CA THR A 110 7.35 12.45 1.36
C THR A 110 7.49 13.41 2.52
N ALA A 111 8.22 14.50 2.28
CA ALA A 111 8.30 15.60 3.22
C ALA A 111 6.91 16.24 3.39
N PRO A 112 6.57 16.70 4.60
CA PRO A 112 5.29 17.36 4.82
C PRO A 112 5.19 18.69 4.07
N ALA A 113 3.97 19.06 3.69
CA ALA A 113 3.71 20.29 2.95
C ALA A 113 4.12 21.56 3.74
N SER A 114 4.26 21.46 5.05
CA SER A 114 4.63 22.58 5.94
C SER A 114 6.13 22.87 6.00
N GLY A 115 6.94 22.30 5.12
CA GLY A 115 8.34 22.66 4.98
C GLY A 115 9.34 21.80 5.72
N GLY A 116 8.95 20.67 6.26
CA GLY A 116 9.89 19.70 6.81
C GLY A 116 10.70 19.02 5.70
N THR A 117 11.84 18.42 6.07
CA THR A 117 12.71 17.75 5.10
C THR A 117 12.37 16.28 4.89
N GLY A 118 11.51 15.69 5.73
CA GLY A 118 11.26 14.26 5.73
C GLY A 118 12.43 13.42 6.25
N SER A 119 13.48 14.07 6.74
CA SER A 119 14.65 13.39 7.28
C SER A 119 14.26 12.55 8.50
N GLY A 120 14.71 11.31 8.55
CA GLY A 120 14.36 10.38 9.63
C GLY A 120 12.93 9.82 9.54
N SER A 121 12.24 10.04 8.44
CA SER A 121 10.92 9.47 8.23
C SER A 121 11.00 7.95 8.14
N ALA A 122 10.08 7.27 8.81
CA ALA A 122 9.93 5.83 8.72
C ALA A 122 8.47 5.48 9.01
N ILE A 123 7.76 5.05 7.99
CA ILE A 123 6.35 4.71 8.11
C ILE A 123 6.17 3.23 7.87
N ASN A 124 5.49 2.57 8.81
CA ASN A 124 5.11 1.18 8.67
C ASN A 124 3.72 1.10 8.05
N PHE A 125 3.58 0.20 7.08
CA PHE A 125 2.32 -0.07 6.40
C PHE A 125 1.91 -1.51 6.62
N GLN A 126 0.62 -1.74 6.84
CA GLN A 126 0.06 -3.08 6.90
C GLN A 126 -1.21 -3.11 6.08
N ILE A 127 -1.36 -4.12 5.24
CA ILE A 127 -2.47 -4.26 4.31
C ILE A 127 -3.40 -5.36 4.81
N LEU A 128 -4.68 -5.05 4.91
CA LEU A 128 -5.71 -5.95 5.42
C LEU A 128 -6.79 -6.18 4.37
N GLY A 129 -7.28 -7.40 4.28
CA GLY A 129 -8.35 -7.71 3.34
C GLY A 129 -8.60 -9.19 3.16
N ASP A 130 -9.27 -9.51 2.07
CA ASP A 130 -9.61 -10.87 1.70
C ASP A 130 -8.97 -11.21 0.36
N THR A 131 -8.59 -12.45 0.20
CA THR A 131 -8.04 -12.98 -1.06
C THR A 131 -8.87 -14.16 -1.49
N ASP A 132 -9.20 -14.20 -2.77
CA ASP A 132 -9.84 -15.35 -3.41
C ASP A 132 -8.73 -16.32 -3.83
N ILE A 133 -8.87 -17.55 -3.37
CA ILE A 133 -7.90 -18.61 -3.67
C ILE A 133 -8.58 -19.76 -4.40
#